data_b45d9f344ee5a4f5c602efdd9249e9fe
#
_entry.id   b45d9f344ee5a4f5c602efdd9249e9fe
#
_cell.length_a   1.000
_cell.length_b   1.000
_cell.length_c   1.000
_cell.angle_alpha   90.00
_cell.angle_beta   90.00
_cell.angle_gamma   90.00
#
_symmetry.space_group_name_H-M   'P 1'
#
loop_
_entity.id
_entity.type
_entity.pdbx_description
1 polymer ?
#
loop_
_entity_poly.entity_id
_entity_poly.type
_entity_poly.pdbx_seq_one_letter_code
_entity_poly.pdbx_strand_id
1 'polypeptide(L)'
;MDLFDFDGTLVDSNGVWVDVDNGFLARRGLIPTREYSDAVGHSIFPIAAQYTKDYYHLDMSPEEIMAEWLDMARDAYAHQVPLKPGADEFLARRAVEGADMALVTACVPELCRAALARHGLERYFSAVVYVQELGVEK
;
A
#
# COMPACT_ATOMS: atom_id res chain seq x y z
N MET A 1 -12.66 -22.19 -0.67
CA MET A 1 -12.10 -21.00 0.00
C MET A 1 -12.06 -19.83 -0.95
N ASP A 2 -12.56 -18.69 -0.52
CA ASP A 2 -12.51 -17.47 -1.32
C ASP A 2 -11.23 -16.70 -1.02
N LEU A 3 -10.49 -16.34 -2.07
CA LEU A 3 -9.26 -15.58 -1.94
C LEU A 3 -9.50 -14.14 -2.38
N PHE A 4 -9.00 -13.18 -1.60
CA PHE A 4 -9.15 -11.77 -1.88
C PHE A 4 -7.80 -11.07 -1.93
N ASP A 5 -7.66 -10.12 -2.85
CA ASP A 5 -6.57 -9.16 -2.81
C ASP A 5 -6.98 -7.98 -1.93
N PHE A 6 -6.03 -7.17 -1.51
CA PHE A 6 -6.29 -6.05 -0.60
C PHE A 6 -6.36 -4.72 -1.36
N ASP A 7 -5.23 -4.25 -1.86
CA ASP A 7 -5.15 -2.96 -2.53
C ASP A 7 -5.95 -2.96 -3.83
N GLY A 8 -6.82 -1.98 -3.99
CA GLY A 8 -7.66 -1.85 -5.18
C GLY A 8 -8.84 -2.80 -5.23
N THR A 9 -8.95 -3.73 -4.29
CA THR A 9 -10.07 -4.69 -4.21
C THR A 9 -10.95 -4.41 -3.00
N LEU A 10 -10.37 -4.43 -1.81
CA LEU A 10 -11.11 -4.17 -0.57
C LEU A 10 -10.97 -2.72 -0.13
N VAL A 11 -9.82 -2.11 -0.36
CA VAL A 11 -9.58 -0.71 -0.01
C VAL A 11 -9.21 0.09 -1.25
N ASP A 12 -9.58 1.35 -1.24
CA ASP A 12 -9.20 2.30 -2.28
C ASP A 12 -7.90 2.98 -1.88
N SER A 13 -6.80 2.31 -2.16
CA SER A 13 -5.46 2.82 -1.95
C SER A 13 -4.89 3.49 -3.19
N ASN A 14 -5.74 3.65 -4.21
CA ASN A 14 -5.35 4.29 -5.46
C ASN A 14 -4.89 5.72 -5.18
N GLY A 15 -3.71 6.07 -5.67
CA GLY A 15 -3.15 7.39 -5.46
C GLY A 15 -2.39 7.58 -4.16
N VAL A 16 -2.43 6.63 -3.21
CA VAL A 16 -1.69 6.76 -1.94
C VAL A 16 -0.21 6.99 -2.19
N TRP A 17 0.40 6.16 -3.04
CA TRP A 17 1.83 6.27 -3.30
C TRP A 17 2.20 7.52 -4.07
N VAL A 18 1.31 8.01 -4.93
CA VAL A 18 1.49 9.30 -5.61
C VAL A 18 1.47 10.43 -4.57
N ASP A 19 0.51 10.40 -3.65
CA ASP A 19 0.40 11.42 -2.60
C ASP A 19 1.59 11.37 -1.64
N VAL A 20 2.05 10.17 -1.29
CA VAL A 20 3.25 9.99 -0.45
C VAL A 20 4.46 10.61 -1.12
N ASP A 21 4.68 10.32 -2.39
CA ASP A 21 5.82 10.85 -3.12
C ASP A 21 5.73 12.35 -3.32
N ASN A 22 4.56 12.86 -3.65
CA ASN A 22 4.34 14.30 -3.77
C ASN A 22 4.62 15.02 -2.45
N GLY A 23 4.17 14.45 -1.34
CA GLY A 23 4.46 15.00 -0.01
C GLY A 23 5.94 14.96 0.34
N PHE A 24 6.60 13.86 -0.01
CA PHE A 24 8.04 13.71 0.17
C PHE A 24 8.81 14.81 -0.56
N LEU A 25 8.47 15.04 -1.82
CA LEU A 25 9.12 16.07 -2.62
C LEU A 25 8.79 17.47 -2.12
N ALA A 26 7.54 17.71 -1.72
CA ALA A 26 7.09 19.01 -1.22
C ALA A 26 7.84 19.42 0.05
N ARG A 27 8.17 18.47 0.93
CA ARG A 27 8.97 18.73 2.13
C ARG A 27 10.34 19.31 1.80
N ARG A 28 10.83 19.07 0.59
CA ARG A 28 12.15 19.48 0.11
C ARG A 28 12.07 20.62 -0.90
N GLY A 29 10.88 21.17 -1.11
CA GLY A 29 10.67 22.23 -2.10
C GLY A 29 10.82 21.76 -3.53
N LEU A 30 10.62 20.47 -3.79
CA LEU A 30 10.75 19.87 -5.11
C LEU A 30 9.38 19.63 -5.71
N ILE A 31 9.31 19.65 -7.04
CA ILE A 31 8.06 19.47 -7.80
C ILE A 31 8.22 18.22 -8.67
N PRO A 32 7.24 17.29 -8.64
CA PRO A 32 7.30 16.13 -9.53
C PRO A 32 7.08 16.57 -10.98
N THR A 33 7.92 16.05 -11.88
CA THR A 33 7.73 16.23 -13.31
C THR A 33 6.99 15.02 -13.86
N ARG A 34 6.40 15.16 -15.05
CA ARG A 34 5.72 14.04 -15.69
C ARG A 34 6.68 12.89 -15.97
N GLU A 35 7.88 13.20 -16.43
CA GLU A 35 8.93 12.21 -16.69
C GLU A 35 9.27 11.41 -15.43
N TYR A 36 9.46 12.12 -14.30
CA TYR A 36 9.75 11.48 -13.03
C TYR A 36 8.60 10.60 -12.57
N SER A 37 7.37 11.13 -12.59
CA SER A 37 6.18 10.41 -12.14
C SER A 37 5.95 9.14 -12.95
N ASP A 38 6.14 9.19 -14.26
CA ASP A 38 6.00 8.02 -15.13
C ASP A 38 7.05 6.96 -14.79
N ALA A 39 8.29 7.39 -14.56
CA ALA A 39 9.38 6.46 -14.26
C ALA A 39 9.15 5.72 -12.93
N VAL A 40 8.81 6.46 -11.87
CA VAL A 40 8.61 5.84 -10.54
C VAL A 40 7.33 5.03 -10.47
N GLY A 41 6.31 5.42 -11.23
CA GLY A 41 5.03 4.72 -11.25
C GLY A 41 5.11 3.30 -11.82
N HIS A 42 6.15 3.00 -12.59
CA HIS A 42 6.35 1.68 -13.19
C HIS A 42 7.52 0.91 -12.58
N SER A 43 8.07 1.39 -11.46
CA SER A 43 9.25 0.80 -10.83
C SER A 43 8.90 0.17 -9.49
N ILE A 44 9.62 -0.91 -9.15
CA ILE A 44 9.55 -1.47 -7.81
C ILE A 44 10.23 -0.51 -6.83
N PHE A 45 9.91 -0.66 -5.56
CA PHE A 45 10.29 0.27 -4.50
C PHE A 45 11.78 0.65 -4.47
N PRO A 46 12.73 -0.32 -4.45
CA PRO A 46 14.15 0.03 -4.40
C PRO A 46 14.63 0.78 -5.64
N ILE A 47 14.11 0.41 -6.82
CA ILE A 47 14.48 1.07 -8.08
C ILE A 47 13.91 2.49 -8.11
N ALA A 48 12.67 2.66 -7.65
CA ALA A 48 12.04 3.98 -7.56
C ALA A 48 12.83 4.91 -6.62
N ALA A 49 13.29 4.39 -5.48
CA ALA A 49 14.08 5.18 -4.52
C ALA A 49 15.41 5.62 -5.13
N GLN A 50 16.09 4.71 -5.81
CA GLN A 50 17.37 5.05 -6.49
C GLN A 50 17.14 6.09 -7.57
N TYR A 51 16.09 5.93 -8.37
CA TYR A 51 15.74 6.89 -9.42
C TYR A 51 15.47 8.27 -8.82
N THR A 52 14.72 8.33 -7.73
CA THR A 52 14.38 9.59 -7.04
C THR A 52 15.65 10.29 -6.57
N LYS A 53 16.56 9.55 -5.95
CA LYS A 53 17.83 10.08 -5.50
C LYS A 53 18.64 10.68 -6.66
N ASP A 54 18.75 9.95 -7.75
CA ASP A 54 19.55 10.38 -8.90
C ASP A 54 18.89 11.54 -9.64
N TYR A 55 17.58 11.50 -9.82
CA TYR A 55 16.84 12.52 -10.57
C TYR A 55 16.93 13.89 -9.91
N TYR A 56 16.75 13.92 -8.58
CA TYR A 56 16.74 15.17 -7.81
C TYR A 56 18.07 15.45 -7.10
N HIS A 57 19.09 14.62 -7.30
CA HIS A 57 20.40 14.77 -6.65
C HIS A 57 20.29 14.88 -5.14
N LEU A 58 19.53 13.97 -4.53
CA LEU A 58 19.29 13.99 -3.09
C LEU A 58 20.50 13.47 -2.31
N ASP A 59 20.70 14.05 -1.14
CA ASP A 59 21.80 13.72 -0.25
C ASP A 59 21.37 12.64 0.76
N MET A 60 20.50 11.74 0.33
CA MET A 60 19.94 10.63 1.12
C MET A 60 20.24 9.32 0.43
N SER A 61 20.38 8.25 1.20
CA SER A 61 20.47 6.92 0.61
C SER A 61 19.09 6.45 0.12
N PRO A 62 19.03 5.52 -0.84
CA PRO A 62 17.73 4.95 -1.24
C PRO A 62 16.98 4.32 -0.06
N GLU A 63 17.71 3.73 0.90
CA GLU A 63 17.12 3.14 2.10
C GLU A 63 16.42 4.20 2.96
N GLU A 64 17.02 5.37 3.09
CA GLU A 64 16.42 6.49 3.81
C GLU A 64 15.16 7.01 3.12
N ILE A 65 15.18 7.06 1.78
CA ILE A 65 14.02 7.47 1.00
C ILE A 65 12.86 6.48 1.21
N MET A 66 13.15 5.18 1.11
CA MET A 66 12.14 4.14 1.32
C MET A 66 11.56 4.20 2.72
N ALA A 67 12.40 4.44 3.73
CA ALA A 67 11.94 4.53 5.11
C ALA A 67 10.98 5.69 5.31
N GLU A 68 11.25 6.84 4.71
CA GLU A 68 10.37 8.00 4.79
C GLU A 68 9.05 7.75 4.06
N TRP A 69 9.10 7.15 2.87
CA TRP A 69 7.89 6.78 2.14
C TRP A 69 7.01 5.82 2.94
N LEU A 70 7.61 4.80 3.56
CA LEU A 70 6.86 3.83 4.37
C LEU A 70 6.23 4.48 5.59
N ASP A 71 6.94 5.42 6.22
CA ASP A 71 6.41 6.13 7.38
C ASP A 71 5.19 6.96 7.01
N MET A 72 5.24 7.65 5.86
CA MET A 72 4.11 8.43 5.35
C MET A 72 2.95 7.51 4.92
N ALA A 73 3.26 6.39 4.30
CA ALA A 73 2.24 5.43 3.89
C ALA A 73 1.57 4.77 5.10
N ARG A 74 2.32 4.51 6.17
CA ARG A 74 1.77 3.96 7.41
C ARG A 74 0.67 4.85 7.95
N ASP A 75 0.92 6.16 7.97
CA ASP A 75 -0.09 7.13 8.40
C ASP A 75 -1.32 7.09 7.50
N ALA A 76 -1.13 7.03 6.18
CA ALA A 76 -2.22 6.98 5.23
C ALA A 76 -3.09 5.73 5.39
N TYR A 77 -2.47 4.56 5.51
CA TYR A 77 -3.20 3.29 5.67
C TYR A 77 -3.90 3.20 7.02
N ALA A 78 -3.31 3.79 8.06
CA ALA A 78 -3.92 3.78 9.40
C ALA A 78 -5.10 4.75 9.51
N HIS A 79 -5.11 5.84 8.76
CA HIS A 79 -6.05 6.94 9.01
C HIS A 79 -6.81 7.47 7.80
N GLN A 80 -6.41 7.18 6.59
CA GLN A 80 -6.94 7.84 5.40
C GLN A 80 -7.51 6.92 4.33
N VAL A 81 -6.94 5.74 4.12
CA VAL A 81 -7.36 4.85 3.03
C VAL A 81 -8.76 4.32 3.29
N PRO A 82 -9.74 4.61 2.42
CA PRO A 82 -11.12 4.16 2.63
C PRO A 82 -11.35 2.75 2.08
N LEU A 83 -12.42 2.12 2.57
CA LEU A 83 -12.90 0.88 1.96
C LEU A 83 -13.50 1.18 0.58
N LYS A 84 -13.40 0.22 -0.32
CA LYS A 84 -14.15 0.25 -1.56
C LYS A 84 -15.65 0.21 -1.23
N PRO A 85 -16.49 0.91 -1.98
CA PRO A 85 -17.93 0.87 -1.74
C PRO A 85 -18.46 -0.58 -1.77
N GLY A 86 -19.17 -0.96 -0.73
CA GLY A 86 -19.76 -2.30 -0.63
C GLY A 86 -18.84 -3.40 -0.16
N ALA A 87 -17.55 -3.12 0.07
CA ALA A 87 -16.60 -4.16 0.47
C ALA A 87 -16.96 -4.80 1.81
N ASP A 88 -17.23 -3.97 2.82
CA ASP A 88 -17.60 -4.48 4.15
C ASP A 88 -18.91 -5.27 4.12
N GLU A 89 -19.90 -4.77 3.41
CA GLU A 89 -21.18 -5.45 3.26
C GLU A 89 -21.05 -6.78 2.55
N PHE A 90 -20.22 -6.84 1.52
CA PHE A 90 -19.95 -8.07 0.78
C PHE A 90 -19.29 -9.12 1.68
N LEU A 91 -18.27 -8.72 2.44
CA LEU A 91 -17.58 -9.64 3.34
C LEU A 91 -18.49 -10.13 4.45
N ALA A 92 -19.29 -9.24 5.01
CA ALA A 92 -20.26 -9.60 6.06
C ALA A 92 -21.28 -10.62 5.54
N ARG A 93 -21.78 -10.43 4.33
CA ARG A 93 -22.73 -11.34 3.70
C ARG A 93 -22.10 -12.72 3.48
N ARG A 94 -20.86 -12.75 2.94
CA ARG A 94 -20.17 -14.02 2.74
C ARG A 94 -19.90 -14.75 4.05
N ALA A 95 -19.59 -14.02 5.10
CA ALA A 95 -19.38 -14.60 6.42
C ALA A 95 -20.67 -15.26 6.97
N VAL A 96 -21.79 -14.61 6.79
CA VAL A 96 -23.10 -15.17 7.19
C VAL A 96 -23.42 -16.44 6.41
N GLU A 97 -23.00 -16.51 5.15
CA GLU A 97 -23.19 -17.68 4.31
C GLU A 97 -22.23 -18.85 4.67
N GLY A 98 -21.36 -18.62 5.65
CA GLY A 98 -20.41 -19.64 6.08
C GLY A 98 -19.17 -19.77 5.19
N ALA A 99 -18.90 -18.77 4.37
CA ALA A 99 -17.75 -18.80 3.48
C ALA A 99 -16.43 -18.75 4.26
N ASP A 100 -15.47 -19.57 3.84
CA ASP A 100 -14.12 -19.55 4.36
C ASP A 100 -13.32 -18.60 3.46
N MET A 101 -12.79 -17.51 4.04
CA MET A 101 -12.14 -16.44 3.28
C MET A 101 -10.70 -16.25 3.73
N ALA A 102 -9.83 -15.96 2.78
CA ALA A 102 -8.43 -15.64 3.04
C ALA A 102 -8.02 -14.43 2.22
N LEU A 103 -7.10 -13.66 2.78
CA LEU A 103 -6.52 -12.49 2.11
C LEU A 103 -5.11 -12.84 1.66
N VAL A 104 -4.79 -12.55 0.40
CA VAL A 104 -3.44 -12.75 -0.16
C VAL A 104 -3.02 -11.42 -0.78
N THR A 105 -1.97 -10.81 -0.25
CA THR A 105 -1.60 -9.46 -0.65
C THR A 105 -0.10 -9.26 -0.81
N ALA A 106 0.28 -8.45 -1.77
CA ALA A 106 1.65 -7.97 -1.94
C ALA A 106 1.92 -6.70 -1.12
N CYS A 107 0.92 -6.18 -0.42
CA CYS A 107 1.05 -5.00 0.42
C CYS A 107 2.06 -5.24 1.54
N VAL A 108 2.77 -4.19 1.94
CA VAL A 108 3.66 -4.25 3.11
C VAL A 108 2.82 -4.67 4.33
N PRO A 109 3.24 -5.71 5.07
CA PRO A 109 2.40 -6.28 6.13
C PRO A 109 1.89 -5.26 7.15
N GLU A 110 2.75 -4.38 7.64
CA GLU A 110 2.32 -3.42 8.67
C GLU A 110 1.29 -2.41 8.14
N LEU A 111 1.35 -2.06 6.85
CA LEU A 111 0.36 -1.17 6.24
C LEU A 111 -0.99 -1.86 6.13
N CYS A 112 -0.98 -3.10 5.68
CA CYS A 112 -2.20 -3.90 5.56
C CYS A 112 -2.85 -4.13 6.93
N ARG A 113 -2.05 -4.51 7.93
CA ARG A 113 -2.55 -4.72 9.30
C ARG A 113 -3.20 -3.47 9.86
N ALA A 114 -2.59 -2.31 9.65
CA ALA A 114 -3.14 -1.05 10.14
C ALA A 114 -4.51 -0.75 9.52
N ALA A 115 -4.64 -0.94 8.21
CA ALA A 115 -5.91 -0.70 7.52
C ALA A 115 -6.97 -1.75 7.89
N LEU A 116 -6.59 -3.02 8.02
CA LEU A 116 -7.51 -4.07 8.45
C LEU A 116 -8.06 -3.78 9.84
N ALA A 117 -7.20 -3.37 10.76
CA ALA A 117 -7.61 -3.03 12.13
C ALA A 117 -8.55 -1.82 12.14
N ARG A 118 -8.21 -0.80 11.35
CA ARG A 118 -9.03 0.41 11.25
C ARG A 118 -10.45 0.12 10.78
N HIS A 119 -10.59 -0.76 9.78
CA HIS A 119 -11.89 -1.08 9.19
C HIS A 119 -12.57 -2.30 9.80
N GLY A 120 -11.92 -2.96 10.76
CA GLY A 120 -12.48 -4.13 11.42
C GLY A 120 -12.66 -5.34 10.52
N LEU A 121 -11.80 -5.51 9.51
CA LEU A 121 -11.95 -6.58 8.53
C LEU A 121 -11.27 -7.88 8.92
N GLU A 122 -10.39 -7.87 9.91
CA GLU A 122 -9.61 -9.07 10.29
C GLU A 122 -10.51 -10.26 10.65
N ARG A 123 -11.65 -9.99 11.23
CA ARG A 123 -12.60 -11.01 11.68
C ARG A 123 -13.17 -11.86 10.55
N TYR A 124 -13.10 -11.37 9.31
CA TYR A 124 -13.67 -12.07 8.16
C TYR A 124 -12.73 -13.12 7.56
N PHE A 125 -11.44 -13.04 7.88
CA PHE A 125 -10.44 -13.89 7.22
C PHE A 125 -9.89 -14.94 8.18
N SER A 126 -9.92 -16.20 7.75
CA SER A 126 -9.29 -17.29 8.49
C SER A 126 -7.77 -17.28 8.34
N ALA A 127 -7.26 -16.65 7.27
CA ALA A 127 -5.83 -16.51 7.03
C ALA A 127 -5.56 -15.22 6.27
N VAL A 128 -4.44 -14.58 6.58
CA VAL A 128 -3.93 -13.42 5.84
C VAL A 128 -2.50 -13.75 5.44
N VAL A 129 -2.26 -13.82 4.13
CA VAL A 129 -0.95 -14.19 3.58
C VAL A 129 -0.29 -12.97 2.97
N TYR A 130 0.86 -12.62 3.48
CA TYR A 130 1.68 -11.52 2.96
C TYR A 130 2.75 -12.10 2.05
N VAL A 131 2.66 -11.78 0.75
CA VAL A 131 3.57 -12.31 -0.24
C VAL A 131 5.03 -11.97 0.08
N GLN A 132 5.25 -10.77 0.64
CA GLN A 132 6.60 -10.33 1.04
C GLN A 132 7.22 -11.24 2.11
N GLU A 133 6.41 -11.79 3.00
CA GLU A 133 6.90 -12.69 4.06
C GLU A 133 7.24 -14.08 3.53
N LEU A 134 6.73 -14.42 2.33
CA LEU A 134 7.04 -15.69 1.68
C LEU A 134 8.35 -15.64 0.88
N GLY A 135 8.91 -14.46 0.68
CA GLY A 135 10.13 -14.29 -0.10
C GLY A 135 9.94 -14.49 -1.60
N VAL A 136 8.68 -14.43 -2.08
CA VAL A 136 8.36 -14.56 -3.50
C VAL A 136 7.66 -13.30 -3.99
N GLU A 137 7.71 -13.05 -5.30
CA GLU A 137 6.98 -11.96 -5.92
C GLU A 137 5.63 -12.44 -6.40
N LYS A 138 4.65 -11.59 -6.25
CA LYS A 138 3.29 -11.86 -6.67
C LYS A 138 3.11 -11.63 -8.18
#